data_6d50b579732e0ddd4a403f9be02eda1d
#
_entry.id   6d50b579732e0ddd4a403f9be02eda1d
#
_cell.length_a   1.000
_cell.length_b   1.000
_cell.length_c   1.000
_cell.angle_alpha   90.00
_cell.angle_beta   90.00
_cell.angle_gamma   90.00
#
_symmetry.space_group_name_H-M   'P 1'
#
loop_
_entity.id
_entity.type
_entity.pdbx_description
1 polymer ?
#
loop_
_entity_poly.entity_id
_entity_poly.type
_entity_poly.pdbx_seq_one_letter_code
_entity_poly.pdbx_strand_id
1 'polypeptide(L)'
;MRSKGIFRELLNGMHKIRQIIAVRVKDIWVAQQNYYKMTCVYWQVNALLKDAVKRHNDSPIFITIYFRSKKMNILLLDGGKEFGHSHGELNHTLHKKAKEVLTALGHNVQETVIDAGYDVEAEIEKFLWMDAVIWQMPGWWMHEPWTVKKYIDEVLTAGHGKLYHSDGRHRVNPTEGYGTGGLLQGKKHMLSLTWNAPIEAFTREGDFFEGKGVDALYMHFHKLNEFIGLTRLPTFICNDVIKNPQVEQYLADYQAHLEKVFG
;
A
#
# COMPACT_ATOMS: atom_id res chain seq x y z
N MET A 1 -30.25 -31.08 28.16
CA MET A 1 -30.69 -31.34 26.77
C MET A 1 -30.86 -30.10 25.89
N ARG A 2 -30.96 -28.88 26.46
CA ARG A 2 -31.13 -27.63 25.67
C ARG A 2 -29.88 -27.11 24.96
N SER A 3 -28.66 -27.40 25.41
CA SER A 3 -27.43 -26.87 24.84
C SER A 3 -27.03 -27.45 23.46
N LYS A 4 -27.38 -28.70 23.17
CA LYS A 4 -27.08 -29.35 21.88
C LYS A 4 -27.92 -28.82 20.71
N GLY A 5 -29.13 -28.33 20.97
CA GLY A 5 -30.01 -27.74 19.95
C GLY A 5 -29.48 -26.37 19.45
N ILE A 6 -29.06 -25.52 20.39
CA ILE A 6 -28.52 -24.18 20.10
C ILE A 6 -27.22 -24.26 19.30
N PHE A 7 -26.34 -25.24 19.63
CA PHE A 7 -25.07 -25.43 18.92
C PHE A 7 -25.28 -25.91 17.46
N ARG A 8 -26.30 -26.70 17.20
CA ARG A 8 -26.66 -27.22 15.87
C ARG A 8 -27.29 -26.12 14.99
N GLU A 9 -28.09 -25.22 15.56
CA GLU A 9 -28.64 -24.06 14.86
C GLU A 9 -27.57 -23.01 14.54
N LEU A 10 -26.62 -22.78 15.46
CA LEU A 10 -25.46 -21.91 15.20
C LEU A 10 -24.58 -22.46 14.07
N LEU A 11 -24.31 -23.76 14.03
CA LEU A 11 -23.55 -24.41 12.95
C LEU A 11 -24.27 -24.31 11.60
N ASN A 12 -25.59 -24.51 11.58
CA ASN A 12 -26.39 -24.35 10.36
C ASN A 12 -26.47 -22.89 9.88
N GLY A 13 -26.54 -21.94 10.82
CA GLY A 13 -26.44 -20.51 10.50
C GLY A 13 -25.09 -20.13 9.90
N MET A 14 -23.99 -20.61 10.47
CA MET A 14 -22.64 -20.41 9.96
C MET A 14 -22.42 -21.05 8.59
N HIS A 15 -23.02 -22.21 8.33
CA HIS A 15 -22.94 -22.88 7.03
C HIS A 15 -23.69 -22.10 5.94
N LYS A 16 -24.89 -21.56 6.25
CA LYS A 16 -25.65 -20.66 5.36
C LYS A 16 -24.89 -19.37 5.08
N ILE A 17 -24.27 -18.77 6.10
CA ILE A 17 -23.45 -17.54 5.93
C ILE A 17 -22.24 -17.85 5.06
N ARG A 18 -21.54 -18.99 5.25
CA ARG A 18 -20.44 -19.41 4.37
C ARG A 18 -20.87 -19.63 2.93
N GLN A 19 -22.02 -20.20 2.69
CA GLN A 19 -22.54 -20.38 1.33
C GLN A 19 -22.91 -19.05 0.67
N ILE A 20 -23.53 -18.11 1.40
CA ILE A 20 -23.85 -16.76 0.90
C ILE A 20 -22.58 -15.97 0.59
N ILE A 21 -21.56 -16.07 1.44
CA ILE A 21 -20.25 -15.44 1.22
C ILE A 21 -19.54 -16.08 0.02
N ALA A 22 -19.55 -17.40 -0.11
CA ALA A 22 -18.88 -18.11 -1.21
C ALA A 22 -19.51 -17.84 -2.60
N VAL A 23 -20.82 -17.71 -2.66
CA VAL A 23 -21.52 -17.38 -3.92
C VAL A 23 -21.24 -15.94 -4.35
N ARG A 24 -21.11 -14.98 -3.40
CA ARG A 24 -20.87 -13.56 -3.72
C ARG A 24 -19.39 -13.22 -3.90
N VAL A 25 -18.46 -13.98 -3.36
CA VAL A 25 -17.01 -13.79 -3.63
C VAL A 25 -16.68 -14.11 -5.09
N LYS A 26 -17.40 -15.05 -5.74
CA LYS A 26 -17.29 -15.25 -7.20
C LYS A 26 -17.79 -14.04 -8.02
N ASP A 27 -18.82 -13.35 -7.54
CA ASP A 27 -19.37 -12.16 -8.20
C ASP A 27 -18.51 -10.90 -7.94
N ILE A 28 -17.78 -10.84 -6.83
CA ILE A 28 -16.85 -9.74 -6.48
C ILE A 28 -15.60 -9.76 -7.37
N TRP A 29 -15.16 -10.92 -7.87
CA TRP A 29 -14.05 -11.01 -8.81
C TRP A 29 -14.37 -10.35 -10.17
N VAL A 30 -15.64 -10.26 -10.54
CA VAL A 30 -16.15 -9.57 -11.76
C VAL A 30 -16.40 -8.08 -11.51
N ALA A 31 -16.46 -7.61 -10.24
CA ALA A 31 -16.94 -6.28 -9.86
C ALA A 31 -15.82 -5.32 -9.40
N GLN A 32 -14.55 -5.55 -9.76
CA GLN A 32 -13.40 -4.69 -9.41
C GLN A 32 -13.46 -3.27 -10.05
N GLN A 33 -14.54 -2.95 -10.76
CA GLN A 33 -14.76 -1.64 -11.41
C GLN A 33 -15.81 -0.73 -10.75
N ASN A 34 -16.43 -1.08 -9.60
CA ASN A 34 -17.47 -0.21 -9.02
C ASN A 34 -17.42 -0.12 -7.49
N TYR A 35 -16.80 0.93 -7.00
CA TYR A 35 -16.74 1.34 -5.59
C TYR A 35 -18.11 1.44 -4.89
N TYR A 36 -19.19 1.72 -5.63
CA TYR A 36 -20.57 1.84 -5.13
C TYR A 36 -21.23 0.51 -4.74
N LYS A 37 -20.76 -0.64 -5.20
CA LYS A 37 -21.35 -1.94 -4.85
C LYS A 37 -20.84 -2.49 -3.51
N MET A 38 -19.64 -2.12 -3.07
CA MET A 38 -19.11 -2.56 -1.77
C MET A 38 -19.85 -1.93 -0.58
N THR A 39 -20.23 -0.65 -0.67
CA THR A 39 -21.04 0.03 0.36
C THR A 39 -22.40 -0.64 0.53
N CYS A 40 -23.04 -1.07 -0.55
CA CYS A 40 -24.34 -1.72 -0.47
C CYS A 40 -24.29 -3.10 0.21
N VAL A 41 -23.22 -3.87 0.01
CA VAL A 41 -23.01 -5.18 0.68
C VAL A 41 -22.72 -4.98 2.18
N TYR A 42 -21.92 -3.98 2.55
CA TYR A 42 -21.64 -3.62 3.94
C TYR A 42 -22.92 -3.26 4.70
N TRP A 43 -23.81 -2.45 4.11
CA TRP A 43 -25.11 -2.08 4.71
C TRP A 43 -26.06 -3.28 4.85
N GLN A 44 -26.10 -4.19 3.86
CA GLN A 44 -26.96 -5.38 3.90
C GLN A 44 -26.49 -6.39 4.95
N VAL A 45 -25.15 -6.60 5.10
CA VAL A 45 -24.61 -7.48 6.13
C VAL A 45 -24.85 -6.91 7.54
N ASN A 46 -24.66 -5.60 7.73
CA ASN A 46 -24.97 -4.95 9.00
C ASN A 46 -26.47 -4.95 9.35
N ALA A 47 -27.36 -4.83 8.37
CA ALA A 47 -28.81 -4.95 8.58
C ALA A 47 -29.21 -6.37 9.00
N LEU A 48 -28.65 -7.39 8.38
CA LEU A 48 -28.88 -8.80 8.74
C LEU A 48 -28.32 -9.17 10.12
N LEU A 49 -27.16 -8.58 10.50
CA LEU A 49 -26.59 -8.77 11.82
C LEU A 49 -27.43 -8.05 12.92
N LYS A 50 -27.92 -6.84 12.65
CA LYS A 50 -28.84 -6.13 13.58
C LYS A 50 -30.14 -6.88 13.81
N ASP A 51 -30.70 -7.50 12.78
CA ASP A 51 -31.93 -8.34 12.88
C ASP A 51 -31.67 -9.66 13.62
N ALA A 52 -30.48 -10.25 13.50
CA ALA A 52 -30.11 -11.45 14.26
C ALA A 52 -29.91 -11.16 15.74
N VAL A 53 -29.30 -10.01 16.09
CA VAL A 53 -29.11 -9.54 17.47
C VAL A 53 -30.44 -9.20 18.15
N LYS A 54 -31.39 -8.62 17.41
CA LYS A 54 -32.71 -8.21 17.92
C LYS A 54 -33.62 -9.38 18.29
N ARG A 55 -33.35 -10.60 17.77
CA ARG A 55 -34.14 -11.83 18.03
C ARG A 55 -33.66 -12.64 19.23
N HIS A 56 -32.47 -12.35 19.77
CA HIS A 56 -31.91 -13.05 20.93
C HIS A 56 -31.61 -12.04 22.05
N ASN A 57 -32.57 -11.89 22.95
CA ASN A 57 -32.60 -10.90 24.02
C ASN A 57 -31.75 -11.28 25.26
N ASP A 58 -30.72 -12.14 25.13
CA ASP A 58 -29.87 -12.54 26.24
C ASP A 58 -28.39 -12.50 25.85
N SER A 59 -27.70 -11.52 26.41
CA SER A 59 -26.26 -11.24 26.38
C SER A 59 -25.69 -10.71 25.06
N PRO A 60 -25.02 -9.56 25.06
CA PRO A 60 -24.34 -9.05 23.89
C PRO A 60 -23.08 -9.86 23.64
N ILE A 61 -23.20 -10.95 22.86
CA ILE A 61 -22.03 -11.59 22.28
C ILE A 61 -21.58 -10.66 21.16
N PHE A 62 -20.62 -9.79 21.44
CA PHE A 62 -19.87 -9.06 20.42
C PHE A 62 -19.09 -10.06 19.57
N ILE A 63 -19.69 -10.51 18.48
CA ILE A 63 -18.94 -11.23 17.42
C ILE A 63 -18.18 -10.14 16.69
N THR A 64 -16.98 -9.83 17.16
CA THR A 64 -16.02 -9.05 16.38
C THR A 64 -15.53 -9.94 15.24
N ILE A 65 -16.12 -9.79 14.05
CA ILE A 65 -15.63 -10.44 12.84
C ILE A 65 -14.34 -9.70 12.47
N TYR A 66 -13.21 -10.21 12.93
CA TYR A 66 -11.90 -9.80 12.42
C TYR A 66 -11.81 -10.32 10.97
N PHE A 67 -12.06 -9.45 10.00
CA PHE A 67 -11.53 -9.67 8.66
C PHE A 67 -10.01 -9.56 8.78
N ARG A 68 -9.37 -10.69 9.01
CA ARG A 68 -7.91 -10.73 8.98
C ARG A 68 -7.51 -10.41 7.54
N SER A 69 -6.85 -9.27 7.31
CA SER A 69 -6.29 -8.95 6.00
C SER A 69 -5.42 -10.11 5.52
N LYS A 70 -5.39 -10.32 4.22
CA LYS A 70 -4.52 -11.35 3.63
C LYS A 70 -3.08 -11.01 4.00
N LYS A 71 -2.36 -11.94 4.63
CA LYS A 71 -0.94 -11.79 4.92
C LYS A 71 -0.17 -11.50 3.63
N MET A 72 0.59 -10.41 3.61
CA MET A 72 1.36 -9.94 2.47
C MET A 72 2.86 -10.00 2.77
N ASN A 73 3.64 -10.07 1.71
CA ASN A 73 5.08 -9.85 1.72
C ASN A 73 5.34 -8.39 1.34
N ILE A 74 5.94 -7.61 2.22
CA ILE A 74 6.15 -6.18 2.00
C ILE A 74 7.64 -5.87 2.01
N LEU A 75 8.10 -5.22 0.95
CA LEU A 75 9.46 -4.69 0.84
C LEU A 75 9.46 -3.23 1.28
N LEU A 76 10.30 -2.89 2.26
CA LEU A 76 10.54 -1.52 2.70
C LEU A 76 11.88 -1.03 2.14
N LEU A 77 11.87 0.06 1.40
CA LEU A 77 13.07 0.71 0.87
C LEU A 77 13.26 2.05 1.56
N ASP A 78 14.35 2.20 2.31
CA ASP A 78 14.73 3.44 2.97
C ASP A 78 15.70 4.22 2.10
N GLY A 79 15.22 5.33 1.53
CA GLY A 79 15.98 6.29 0.76
C GLY A 79 16.50 7.49 1.58
N GLY A 80 16.38 7.42 2.92
CA GLY A 80 16.97 8.40 3.82
C GLY A 80 18.50 8.43 3.69
N LYS A 81 19.07 9.62 3.79
CA LYS A 81 20.52 9.80 3.67
C LYS A 81 20.98 11.03 4.48
N GLU A 82 22.14 10.89 5.12
CA GLU A 82 22.84 12.04 5.64
C GLU A 82 23.48 12.83 4.49
N PHE A 83 23.01 14.07 4.31
CA PHE A 83 23.51 14.97 3.28
C PHE A 83 23.17 16.43 3.58
N GLY A 84 24.16 17.31 3.50
CA GLY A 84 23.99 18.76 3.73
C GLY A 84 23.53 19.03 5.17
N HIS A 85 22.31 19.53 5.32
CA HIS A 85 21.68 19.80 6.63
C HIS A 85 20.72 18.69 7.08
N SER A 86 20.56 17.65 6.29
CA SER A 86 19.69 16.50 6.61
C SER A 86 20.52 15.38 7.20
N HIS A 87 20.11 14.86 8.36
CA HIS A 87 20.70 13.66 8.96
C HIS A 87 19.95 12.36 8.57
N GLY A 88 18.90 12.46 7.75
CA GLY A 88 18.09 11.30 7.33
C GLY A 88 17.17 10.74 8.41
N GLU A 89 17.26 11.20 9.65
CA GLU A 89 16.64 10.61 10.85
C GLU A 89 15.13 10.42 10.75
N LEU A 90 14.39 11.39 10.21
CA LEU A 90 12.93 11.26 10.08
C LEU A 90 12.56 10.14 9.13
N ASN A 91 13.28 9.97 8.00
CA ASN A 91 13.03 8.88 7.07
C ASN A 91 13.32 7.52 7.69
N HIS A 92 14.44 7.37 8.39
CA HIS A 92 14.77 6.15 9.12
C HIS A 92 13.75 5.84 10.23
N THR A 93 13.25 6.88 10.92
CA THR A 93 12.22 6.73 11.96
C THR A 93 10.89 6.25 11.37
N LEU A 94 10.45 6.84 10.25
CA LEU A 94 9.25 6.40 9.53
C LEU A 94 9.41 4.98 8.97
N HIS A 95 10.57 4.67 8.41
CA HIS A 95 10.89 3.31 7.93
C HIS A 95 10.77 2.28 9.06
N LYS A 96 11.38 2.55 10.22
CA LYS A 96 11.26 1.71 11.41
C LYS A 96 9.81 1.57 11.87
N LYS A 97 9.06 2.68 11.91
CA LYS A 97 7.64 2.69 12.26
C LYS A 97 6.83 1.82 11.32
N ALA A 98 7.08 1.89 10.01
CA ALA A 98 6.42 1.04 9.03
C ALA A 98 6.68 -0.45 9.28
N LYS A 99 7.93 -0.83 9.56
CA LYS A 99 8.28 -2.21 9.89
C LYS A 99 7.53 -2.72 11.12
N GLU A 100 7.46 -1.91 12.19
CA GLU A 100 6.76 -2.24 13.43
C GLU A 100 5.26 -2.46 13.16
N VAL A 101 4.60 -1.51 12.50
CA VAL A 101 3.15 -1.57 12.22
C VAL A 101 2.82 -2.76 11.32
N LEU A 102 3.52 -2.93 10.22
CA LEU A 102 3.24 -4.00 9.25
C LEU A 102 3.49 -5.38 9.84
N THR A 103 4.52 -5.52 10.68
CA THR A 103 4.78 -6.78 11.42
C THR A 103 3.67 -7.06 12.43
N ALA A 104 3.19 -6.03 13.15
CA ALA A 104 2.06 -6.16 14.09
C ALA A 104 0.75 -6.53 13.39
N LEU A 105 0.53 -6.05 12.15
CA LEU A 105 -0.59 -6.46 11.29
C LEU A 105 -0.45 -7.91 10.77
N GLY A 106 0.71 -8.55 10.97
CA GLY A 106 0.96 -9.95 10.61
C GLY A 106 1.56 -10.16 9.22
N HIS A 107 2.05 -9.11 8.58
CA HIS A 107 2.75 -9.19 7.29
C HIS A 107 4.19 -9.70 7.44
N ASN A 108 4.75 -10.24 6.37
CA ASN A 108 6.18 -10.51 6.28
C ASN A 108 6.86 -9.24 5.73
N VAL A 109 7.94 -8.81 6.37
CA VAL A 109 8.65 -7.60 5.98
C VAL A 109 10.11 -7.93 5.66
N GLN A 110 10.58 -7.51 4.49
CA GLN A 110 12.00 -7.37 4.16
C GLN A 110 12.33 -5.89 3.96
N GLU A 111 13.57 -5.52 4.18
CA GLU A 111 13.98 -4.13 4.11
C GLU A 111 15.32 -3.96 3.40
N THR A 112 15.55 -2.75 2.88
CA THR A 112 16.84 -2.27 2.37
C THR A 112 17.00 -0.81 2.76
N VAL A 113 18.10 -0.49 3.45
CA VAL A 113 18.57 0.88 3.63
C VAL A 113 19.52 1.17 2.47
N ILE A 114 19.04 1.93 1.50
CA ILE A 114 19.73 2.13 0.21
C ILE A 114 21.12 2.73 0.39
N ASP A 115 21.28 3.69 1.30
CA ASP A 115 22.57 4.36 1.55
C ASP A 115 23.59 3.46 2.25
N ALA A 116 23.16 2.39 2.90
CA ALA A 116 24.06 1.38 3.49
C ALA A 116 24.69 0.43 2.46
N GLY A 117 24.23 0.49 1.21
CA GLY A 117 24.60 -0.41 0.13
C GLY A 117 23.68 -1.61 -0.02
N TYR A 118 23.73 -2.24 -1.17
CA TYR A 118 22.86 -3.37 -1.54
C TYR A 118 23.54 -4.24 -2.59
N ASP A 119 23.14 -5.51 -2.64
CA ASP A 119 23.46 -6.42 -3.74
C ASP A 119 22.31 -6.42 -4.75
N VAL A 120 22.62 -6.13 -6.01
CA VAL A 120 21.61 -5.93 -7.07
C VAL A 120 20.77 -7.18 -7.31
N GLU A 121 21.37 -8.37 -7.32
CA GLU A 121 20.64 -9.62 -7.52
C GLU A 121 19.73 -9.93 -6.33
N ALA A 122 20.20 -9.70 -5.11
CA ALA A 122 19.37 -9.86 -3.92
C ALA A 122 18.17 -8.90 -3.92
N GLU A 123 18.33 -7.67 -4.40
CA GLU A 123 17.22 -6.73 -4.54
C GLU A 123 16.20 -7.18 -5.58
N ILE A 124 16.63 -7.71 -6.72
CA ILE A 124 15.73 -8.30 -7.73
C ILE A 124 14.90 -9.43 -7.11
N GLU A 125 15.51 -10.32 -6.33
CA GLU A 125 14.79 -11.41 -5.65
C GLU A 125 13.77 -10.85 -4.61
N LYS A 126 14.07 -9.74 -3.93
CA LYS A 126 13.10 -9.06 -3.05
C LYS A 126 11.90 -8.51 -3.84
N PHE A 127 12.11 -7.94 -5.03
CA PHE A 127 11.00 -7.51 -5.91
C PHE A 127 10.16 -8.68 -6.39
N LEU A 128 10.76 -9.82 -6.69
CA LEU A 128 10.02 -11.05 -7.04
C LEU A 128 9.22 -11.60 -5.86
N TRP A 129 9.76 -11.53 -4.65
CA TRP A 129 9.15 -12.04 -3.43
C TRP A 129 8.00 -11.17 -2.91
N MET A 130 8.10 -9.83 -3.00
CA MET A 130 7.12 -8.92 -2.40
C MET A 130 5.74 -9.01 -3.05
N ASP A 131 4.68 -8.66 -2.31
CA ASP A 131 3.35 -8.31 -2.81
C ASP A 131 3.20 -6.78 -2.96
N ALA A 132 3.93 -6.02 -2.12
CA ALA A 132 3.97 -4.56 -2.17
C ALA A 132 5.35 -4.02 -1.80
N VAL A 133 5.75 -2.89 -2.42
CA VAL A 133 6.93 -2.10 -2.02
C VAL A 133 6.50 -0.76 -1.47
N ILE A 134 7.15 -0.32 -0.39
CA ILE A 134 7.02 1.03 0.17
C ILE A 134 8.36 1.74 -0.01
N TRP A 135 8.33 2.86 -0.71
CA TRP A 135 9.46 3.74 -0.91
C TRP A 135 9.41 4.86 0.13
N GLN A 136 10.20 4.76 1.19
CA GLN A 136 10.38 5.81 2.19
C GLN A 136 11.53 6.71 1.78
N MET A 137 11.27 7.98 1.46
CA MET A 137 12.32 8.88 0.97
C MET A 137 12.02 10.37 1.20
N PRO A 138 13.04 11.22 1.35
CA PRO A 138 12.86 12.66 1.33
C PRO A 138 12.66 13.18 -0.10
N GLY A 139 11.92 14.27 -0.25
CA GLY A 139 11.87 15.04 -1.49
C GLY A 139 13.06 16.00 -1.57
N TRP A 140 13.97 15.75 -2.47
CA TRP A 140 15.12 16.59 -2.74
C TRP A 140 15.06 17.20 -4.15
N TRP A 141 15.06 18.53 -4.23
CA TRP A 141 14.99 19.23 -5.53
C TRP A 141 13.89 18.70 -6.45
N MET A 142 12.68 18.52 -5.88
CA MET A 142 11.44 18.06 -6.53
C MET A 142 11.48 16.59 -6.98
N HIS A 143 12.50 15.83 -6.58
CA HIS A 143 12.70 14.43 -6.93
C HIS A 143 13.08 13.58 -5.73
N GLU A 144 13.30 12.30 -5.99
CA GLU A 144 13.97 11.38 -5.08
C GLU A 144 15.46 11.73 -4.90
N PRO A 145 16.11 11.32 -3.81
CA PRO A 145 17.56 11.41 -3.66
C PRO A 145 18.30 10.67 -4.77
N TRP A 146 19.49 11.17 -5.17
CA TRP A 146 20.29 10.51 -6.20
C TRP A 146 20.66 9.05 -5.86
N THR A 147 20.75 8.70 -4.58
CA THR A 147 21.00 7.33 -4.12
C THR A 147 19.83 6.42 -4.46
N VAL A 148 18.59 6.91 -4.31
CA VAL A 148 17.38 6.19 -4.72
C VAL A 148 17.33 6.06 -6.24
N LYS A 149 17.67 7.13 -6.98
CA LYS A 149 17.73 7.07 -8.44
C LYS A 149 18.80 6.07 -8.92
N LYS A 150 19.98 6.06 -8.29
CA LYS A 150 21.03 5.06 -8.56
C LYS A 150 20.50 3.64 -8.33
N TYR A 151 19.85 3.38 -7.19
CA TYR A 151 19.23 2.09 -6.88
C TYR A 151 18.24 1.66 -7.98
N ILE A 152 17.36 2.57 -8.40
CA ILE A 152 16.39 2.32 -9.46
C ILE A 152 17.11 1.93 -10.77
N ASP A 153 18.10 2.70 -11.17
CA ASP A 153 18.81 2.48 -12.44
C ASP A 153 19.57 1.14 -12.43
N GLU A 154 20.21 0.79 -11.32
CA GLU A 154 20.96 -0.46 -11.21
C GLU A 154 20.03 -1.67 -11.12
N VAL A 155 19.09 -1.67 -10.18
CA VAL A 155 18.25 -2.84 -9.89
C VAL A 155 17.23 -3.08 -11.00
N LEU A 156 16.53 -2.03 -11.48
CA LEU A 156 15.52 -2.24 -12.51
C LEU A 156 16.16 -2.57 -13.87
N THR A 157 17.32 -1.99 -14.20
CA THR A 157 18.03 -2.34 -15.44
C THR A 157 18.50 -3.79 -15.41
N ALA A 158 19.12 -4.24 -14.33
CA ALA A 158 19.52 -5.63 -14.17
C ALA A 158 18.32 -6.60 -14.09
N GLY A 159 17.17 -6.11 -13.66
CA GLY A 159 15.91 -6.86 -13.58
C GLY A 159 15.24 -7.20 -14.91
N HIS A 160 15.85 -6.85 -16.07
CA HIS A 160 15.33 -7.25 -17.38
C HIS A 160 15.19 -8.78 -17.49
N GLY A 161 14.05 -9.25 -17.98
CA GLY A 161 13.70 -10.67 -18.05
C GLY A 161 13.10 -11.25 -16.76
N LYS A 162 13.23 -10.55 -15.62
CA LYS A 162 12.67 -10.93 -14.30
C LYS A 162 11.56 -9.98 -13.84
N LEU A 163 11.80 -8.67 -13.88
CA LEU A 163 10.85 -7.66 -13.46
C LEU A 163 10.01 -7.09 -14.62
N TYR A 164 10.57 -7.07 -15.80
CA TYR A 164 9.91 -6.72 -17.06
C TYR A 164 10.62 -7.41 -18.22
N HIS A 165 9.93 -7.63 -19.34
CA HIS A 165 10.53 -8.31 -20.52
C HIS A 165 10.77 -7.36 -21.70
N SER A 166 10.03 -6.24 -21.77
CA SER A 166 10.15 -5.23 -22.84
C SER A 166 9.42 -3.95 -22.40
N ASP A 167 9.33 -2.97 -23.28
CA ASP A 167 8.45 -1.81 -23.10
C ASP A 167 6.98 -2.09 -23.44
N GLY A 168 6.66 -3.29 -23.90
CA GLY A 168 5.29 -3.73 -24.25
C GLY A 168 4.88 -3.47 -25.68
N ARG A 169 5.67 -2.73 -26.46
CA ARG A 169 5.37 -2.44 -27.88
C ARG A 169 5.72 -3.62 -28.77
N HIS A 170 4.99 -3.75 -29.87
CA HIS A 170 5.27 -4.72 -30.94
C HIS A 170 5.77 -4.03 -32.20
N ARG A 171 6.67 -4.68 -32.95
CA ARG A 171 7.22 -4.15 -34.21
C ARG A 171 6.13 -3.89 -35.25
N VAL A 172 5.04 -4.65 -35.23
CA VAL A 172 3.90 -4.50 -36.15
C VAL A 172 3.07 -3.24 -35.82
N ASN A 173 2.99 -2.89 -34.53
CA ASN A 173 2.31 -1.68 -34.04
C ASN A 173 3.18 -0.95 -33.01
N PRO A 174 4.19 -0.19 -33.43
CA PRO A 174 5.18 0.39 -32.52
C PRO A 174 4.67 1.62 -31.75
N THR A 175 3.44 2.06 -31.98
CA THR A 175 2.84 3.24 -31.31
C THR A 175 1.95 2.87 -30.14
N GLU A 176 1.64 1.57 -29.95
CA GLU A 176 0.74 1.08 -28.91
C GLU A 176 1.44 0.16 -27.91
N GLY A 177 0.87 0.04 -26.71
CA GLY A 177 1.31 -0.91 -25.69
C GLY A 177 2.52 -0.45 -24.86
N TYR A 178 3.03 0.78 -25.03
CA TYR A 178 4.15 1.27 -24.20
C TYR A 178 3.83 1.21 -22.70
N GLY A 179 4.74 0.64 -21.91
CA GLY A 179 4.59 0.45 -20.47
C GLY A 179 3.81 -0.81 -20.05
N THR A 180 3.49 -1.73 -20.98
CA THR A 180 2.73 -2.96 -20.67
C THR A 180 3.60 -4.21 -20.55
N GLY A 181 4.93 -4.08 -20.64
CA GLY A 181 5.87 -5.20 -20.59
C GLY A 181 6.30 -5.65 -19.20
N GLY A 182 5.72 -5.08 -18.14
CA GLY A 182 6.03 -5.43 -16.75
C GLY A 182 5.56 -6.85 -16.38
N LEU A 183 6.35 -7.54 -15.56
CA LEU A 183 6.10 -8.93 -15.14
C LEU A 183 5.55 -9.03 -13.70
N LEU A 184 5.50 -7.91 -12.97
CA LEU A 184 5.06 -7.88 -11.57
C LEU A 184 3.57 -7.55 -11.43
N GLN A 185 2.73 -7.98 -12.36
CA GLN A 185 1.30 -7.73 -12.35
C GLN A 185 0.63 -8.27 -11.06
N GLY A 186 -0.30 -7.46 -10.50
CA GLY A 186 -0.98 -7.77 -9.24
C GLY A 186 -0.25 -7.33 -7.98
N LYS A 187 1.04 -6.94 -8.09
CA LYS A 187 1.82 -6.34 -7.00
C LYS A 187 1.59 -4.82 -6.94
N LYS A 188 2.01 -4.19 -5.85
CA LYS A 188 1.66 -2.81 -5.54
C LYS A 188 2.87 -1.97 -5.13
N HIS A 189 2.78 -0.65 -5.25
CA HIS A 189 3.75 0.29 -4.70
C HIS A 189 3.08 1.41 -3.92
N MET A 190 3.74 1.90 -2.89
CA MET A 190 3.35 3.05 -2.08
C MET A 190 4.54 4.01 -1.95
N LEU A 191 4.29 5.30 -2.04
CA LEU A 191 5.27 6.32 -1.69
C LEU A 191 5.00 6.80 -0.27
N SER A 192 6.06 6.96 0.51
CA SER A 192 6.08 7.59 1.83
C SER A 192 7.15 8.67 1.82
N LEU A 193 6.72 9.93 1.87
CA LEU A 193 7.55 11.08 1.54
C LEU A 193 7.71 12.02 2.72
N THR A 194 8.88 12.67 2.83
CA THR A 194 9.10 13.79 3.74
C THR A 194 9.48 15.04 2.95
N TRP A 195 8.82 16.17 3.25
CA TRP A 195 9.02 17.43 2.53
C TRP A 195 9.10 18.63 3.46
N ASN A 196 10.04 19.53 3.18
CA ASN A 196 10.07 20.83 3.84
C ASN A 196 9.26 21.88 3.06
N ALA A 197 8.01 21.54 2.74
CA ALA A 197 7.02 22.43 2.15
C ALA A 197 5.67 22.17 2.80
N PRO A 198 4.84 23.20 3.07
CA PRO A 198 3.50 23.03 3.60
C PRO A 198 2.60 22.31 2.59
N ILE A 199 1.57 21.62 3.07
CA ILE A 199 0.66 20.87 2.19
C ILE A 199 -0.04 21.77 1.16
N GLU A 200 -0.28 23.03 1.50
CA GLU A 200 -0.88 24.03 0.63
C GLU A 200 -0.08 24.26 -0.64
N ALA A 201 1.27 24.17 -0.55
CA ALA A 201 2.12 24.29 -1.74
C ALA A 201 1.77 23.27 -2.82
N PHE A 202 1.25 22.11 -2.44
CA PHE A 202 0.84 21.02 -3.35
C PHE A 202 -0.64 21.09 -3.75
N THR A 203 -1.51 21.58 -2.85
CA THR A 203 -2.96 21.40 -2.98
C THR A 203 -3.73 22.65 -3.33
N ARG A 204 -3.14 23.85 -3.10
CA ARG A 204 -3.81 25.11 -3.40
C ARG A 204 -3.52 25.53 -4.84
N GLU A 205 -4.58 25.83 -5.58
CA GLU A 205 -4.49 26.43 -6.92
C GLU A 205 -3.73 27.77 -6.87
N GLY A 206 -2.77 27.96 -7.77
CA GLY A 206 -1.92 29.14 -7.81
C GLY A 206 -0.68 29.10 -6.91
N ASP A 207 -0.55 28.13 -5.99
CA ASP A 207 0.67 27.91 -5.24
C ASP A 207 1.70 27.15 -6.08
N PHE A 208 2.91 26.92 -5.53
CA PHE A 208 4.10 26.50 -6.28
C PHE A 208 3.90 25.24 -7.16
N PHE A 209 3.13 24.25 -6.68
CA PHE A 209 2.83 23.03 -7.42
C PHE A 209 1.43 23.06 -8.07
N GLU A 210 0.85 24.24 -8.26
CA GLU A 210 -0.36 24.51 -9.06
C GLU A 210 -1.61 23.71 -8.59
N GLY A 211 -1.69 23.34 -7.34
CA GLY A 211 -2.82 22.58 -6.78
C GLY A 211 -2.93 21.12 -7.27
N LYS A 212 -1.92 20.62 -8.01
CA LYS A 212 -1.97 19.28 -8.64
C LYS A 212 -1.71 18.12 -7.69
N GLY A 213 -1.34 18.40 -6.45
CA GLY A 213 -1.05 17.38 -5.43
C GLY A 213 0.32 16.71 -5.60
N VAL A 214 0.72 15.96 -4.58
CA VAL A 214 2.04 15.31 -4.52
C VAL A 214 2.22 14.24 -5.60
N ASP A 215 1.16 13.49 -5.93
CA ASP A 215 1.23 12.42 -6.93
C ASP A 215 1.49 12.92 -8.34
N ALA A 216 1.09 14.16 -8.65
CA ALA A 216 1.40 14.79 -9.93
C ALA A 216 2.90 15.15 -10.03
N LEU A 217 3.51 15.59 -8.94
CA LEU A 217 4.95 15.83 -8.87
C LEU A 217 5.73 14.52 -9.03
N TYR A 218 5.28 13.44 -8.38
CA TYR A 218 5.91 12.12 -8.44
C TYR A 218 5.36 11.23 -9.56
N MET A 219 4.73 11.79 -10.60
CA MET A 219 4.20 11.00 -11.71
C MET A 219 5.28 10.13 -12.35
N HIS A 220 6.50 10.64 -12.55
CA HIS A 220 7.62 9.87 -13.07
C HIS A 220 7.93 8.64 -12.21
N PHE A 221 7.90 8.78 -10.88
CA PHE A 221 8.18 7.71 -9.93
C PHE A 221 7.04 6.67 -9.91
N HIS A 222 5.81 7.09 -10.02
CA HIS A 222 4.70 6.17 -10.20
C HIS A 222 4.82 5.40 -11.52
N LYS A 223 5.20 6.09 -12.62
CA LYS A 223 5.32 5.48 -13.93
C LYS A 223 6.44 4.45 -14.03
N LEU A 224 7.58 4.64 -13.33
CA LEU A 224 8.61 3.60 -13.29
C LEU A 224 8.13 2.31 -12.59
N ASN A 225 7.35 2.44 -11.49
CA ASN A 225 6.76 1.30 -10.81
C ASN A 225 5.67 0.63 -11.67
N GLU A 226 4.82 1.41 -12.35
CA GLU A 226 3.82 0.90 -13.28
C GLU A 226 4.46 0.20 -14.49
N PHE A 227 5.63 0.68 -14.96
CA PHE A 227 6.36 0.07 -16.06
C PHE A 227 6.79 -1.37 -15.79
N ILE A 228 7.13 -1.69 -14.55
CA ILE A 228 7.42 -3.07 -14.12
C ILE A 228 6.16 -3.86 -13.70
N GLY A 229 4.97 -3.27 -13.79
CA GLY A 229 3.67 -3.91 -13.57
C GLY A 229 3.02 -3.66 -12.22
N LEU A 230 3.56 -2.76 -11.37
CA LEU A 230 2.99 -2.46 -10.06
C LEU A 230 1.78 -1.53 -10.16
N THR A 231 0.79 -1.71 -9.30
CA THR A 231 -0.32 -0.77 -9.14
C THR A 231 -0.11 0.14 -7.94
N ARG A 232 -0.57 1.39 -8.06
CA ARG A 232 -0.40 2.42 -7.04
C ARG A 232 -1.29 2.18 -5.82
N LEU A 233 -0.73 2.37 -4.64
CA LEU A 233 -1.42 2.60 -3.37
C LEU A 233 -1.41 4.10 -3.04
N PRO A 234 -2.29 4.58 -2.13
CA PRO A 234 -2.30 5.97 -1.69
C PRO A 234 -0.95 6.41 -1.13
N THR A 235 -0.45 7.54 -1.58
CA THR A 235 0.80 8.15 -1.10
C THR A 235 0.62 8.72 0.30
N PHE A 236 1.62 8.54 1.17
CA PHE A 236 1.76 9.24 2.45
C PHE A 236 2.80 10.34 2.34
N ILE A 237 2.58 11.48 3.00
CA ILE A 237 3.52 12.59 3.02
C ILE A 237 3.53 13.28 4.38
N CYS A 238 4.74 13.51 4.92
CA CYS A 238 5.00 14.47 6.00
C CYS A 238 5.40 15.81 5.40
N ASN A 239 4.70 16.86 5.75
CA ASN A 239 4.92 18.20 5.25
C ASN A 239 5.64 19.07 6.27
N ASP A 240 6.34 20.10 5.78
CA ASP A 240 6.97 21.17 6.59
C ASP A 240 7.94 20.65 7.68
N VAL A 241 8.68 19.59 7.35
CA VAL A 241 9.45 18.78 8.30
C VAL A 241 10.66 19.49 8.95
N ILE A 242 11.04 20.68 8.48
CA ILE A 242 12.12 21.48 9.05
C ILE A 242 11.59 22.75 9.73
N LYS A 243 10.67 23.47 9.10
CA LYS A 243 10.17 24.74 9.62
C LYS A 243 9.13 24.59 10.71
N ASN A 244 8.29 23.55 10.60
CA ASN A 244 7.23 23.26 11.57
C ASN A 244 7.10 21.75 11.82
N PRO A 245 8.14 21.07 12.35
CA PRO A 245 8.14 19.64 12.52
C PRO A 245 7.09 19.19 13.54
N GLN A 246 6.27 18.21 13.17
CA GLN A 246 5.22 17.59 13.99
C GLN A 246 5.46 16.08 14.07
N VAL A 247 6.63 15.66 14.57
CA VAL A 247 7.11 14.27 14.45
C VAL A 247 6.14 13.25 15.06
N GLU A 248 5.59 13.54 16.26
CA GLU A 248 4.63 12.65 16.92
C GLU A 248 3.35 12.48 16.07
N GLN A 249 2.85 13.58 15.49
CA GLN A 249 1.69 13.56 14.63
C GLN A 249 1.97 12.79 13.33
N TYR A 250 3.14 12.99 12.70
CA TYR A 250 3.52 12.25 11.51
C TYR A 250 3.55 10.74 11.76
N LEU A 251 4.08 10.30 12.91
CA LEU A 251 4.13 8.89 13.27
C LEU A 251 2.74 8.29 13.52
N ALA A 252 1.86 9.06 14.17
CA ALA A 252 0.47 8.66 14.40
C ALA A 252 -0.31 8.56 13.09
N ASP A 253 -0.21 9.57 12.22
CA ASP A 253 -0.88 9.61 10.91
C ASP A 253 -0.34 8.52 9.99
N TYR A 254 0.96 8.25 10.02
CA TYR A 254 1.57 7.18 9.24
C TYR A 254 1.09 5.80 9.68
N GLN A 255 1.02 5.57 10.99
CA GLN A 255 0.42 4.33 11.52
C GLN A 255 -1.01 4.16 11.03
N ALA A 256 -1.86 5.18 11.19
CA ALA A 256 -3.26 5.12 10.74
C ALA A 256 -3.36 4.89 9.22
N HIS A 257 -2.46 5.51 8.43
CA HIS A 257 -2.38 5.30 6.98
C HIS A 257 -2.03 3.86 6.63
N LEU A 258 -1.01 3.28 7.28
CA LEU A 258 -0.59 1.90 7.05
C LEU A 258 -1.67 0.90 7.47
N GLU A 259 -2.32 1.11 8.61
CA GLU A 259 -3.46 0.31 9.07
C GLU A 259 -4.64 0.36 8.09
N LYS A 260 -4.92 1.52 7.49
CA LYS A 260 -5.96 1.68 6.46
C LYS A 260 -5.63 0.98 5.15
N VAL A 261 -4.36 0.98 4.75
CA VAL A 261 -3.91 0.46 3.44
C VAL A 261 -3.65 -1.04 3.48
N PHE A 262 -3.14 -1.55 4.60
CA PHE A 262 -2.67 -2.93 4.75
C PHE A 262 -3.42 -3.73 5.84
N GLY A 263 -4.25 -3.10 6.68
CA GLY A 263 -5.01 -3.71 7.78
C GLY A 263 -6.27 -4.46 7.40
#